data_7a0e0fb9b521b91dab5a230af473d6b0
#
_entry.id   7a0e0fb9b521b91dab5a230af473d6b0
#
_cell.length_a   1.000
_cell.length_b   1.000
_cell.length_c   1.000
_cell.angle_alpha   90.00
_cell.angle_beta   90.00
_cell.angle_gamma   90.00
#
_symmetry.space_group_name_H-M   'P 1'
#
loop_
_entity.id
_entity.type
_entity.pdbx_description
1 polymer ?
#
loop_
_entity_poly.entity_id
_entity_poly.type
_entity_poly.pdbx_seq_one_letter_code
_entity_poly.pdbx_strand_id
1 'polypeptide(L)'
;MPENEEHSAFVHVRFVNDFRDWKKLRTHLWAWFRARAGRTDISPVETLVLWAVVERFRYETFSSHDAYSYYAKMIGMNRRSVGRAVSALAEKGLIRVALEEERKLVEKAIAGKRKHILLVGLGYSLRKVV
;
A
#
# COMPACT_ATOMS: atom_id res chain seq x y z
N MET A 1 8.97 20.49 -1.60
CA MET A 1 7.80 20.78 -2.41
C MET A 1 6.71 19.81 -2.11
N PRO A 2 5.67 20.26 -1.48
CA PRO A 2 4.61 19.34 -1.06
C PRO A 2 3.99 18.55 -2.20
N GLU A 3 3.83 19.19 -3.34
CA GLU A 3 3.21 18.54 -4.48
C GLU A 3 4.01 17.36 -5.00
N ASN A 4 5.28 17.28 -4.64
CA ASN A 4 6.12 16.19 -5.14
C ASN A 4 6.08 14.96 -4.26
N GLU A 5 5.64 15.10 -3.03
CA GLU A 5 5.70 13.99 -2.10
C GLU A 5 4.74 12.87 -2.49
N GLU A 6 3.55 13.23 -2.93
CA GLU A 6 2.59 12.22 -3.36
C GLU A 6 3.01 11.53 -4.64
N HIS A 7 3.63 12.29 -5.55
CA HIS A 7 4.07 11.72 -6.82
C HIS A 7 5.33 10.89 -6.68
N SER A 8 6.02 11.04 -5.57
CA SER A 8 7.32 10.41 -5.39
C SER A 8 7.29 9.31 -4.34
N ALA A 9 6.18 8.57 -4.26
CA ALA A 9 6.06 7.49 -3.29
C ALA A 9 7.20 6.50 -3.38
N PHE A 10 7.79 6.30 -4.56
CA PHE A 10 8.98 5.47 -4.74
C PHE A 10 10.26 6.26 -4.95
N VAL A 11 10.16 7.58 -4.98
CA VAL A 11 11.33 8.43 -5.17
C VAL A 11 12.03 8.69 -3.85
N HIS A 12 11.28 8.72 -2.76
CA HIS A 12 11.83 8.95 -1.44
C HIS A 12 11.80 7.65 -0.66
N VAL A 13 12.98 7.10 -0.40
CA VAL A 13 13.09 5.88 0.37
C VAL A 13 13.48 6.22 1.79
N ARG A 14 12.62 5.86 2.71
CA ARG A 14 12.96 5.86 4.10
C ARG A 14 13.30 4.44 4.45
N PHE A 15 14.57 4.18 4.62
CA PHE A 15 15.02 2.81 4.88
C PHE A 15 14.62 2.36 6.27
N VAL A 16 14.20 1.13 6.35
CA VAL A 16 14.01 0.45 7.62
C VAL A 16 15.26 -0.38 7.81
N ASN A 17 16.18 0.16 8.60
CA ASN A 17 17.51 -0.43 8.74
C ASN A 17 17.60 -1.48 9.82
N ASP A 18 16.70 -1.42 10.79
CA ASP A 18 16.75 -2.37 11.90
C ASP A 18 15.34 -2.68 12.38
N PHE A 19 15.27 -3.55 13.37
CA PHE A 19 14.00 -4.02 13.90
C PHE A 19 13.17 -2.90 14.54
N ARG A 20 13.81 -1.88 15.07
CA ARG A 20 13.09 -0.77 15.69
C ARG A 20 12.39 0.09 14.67
N ASP A 21 13.06 0.36 13.55
CA ASP A 21 12.43 1.11 12.46
C ASP A 21 11.24 0.36 11.91
N TRP A 22 11.38 -0.94 11.74
CA TRP A 22 10.31 -1.80 11.27
C TRP A 22 9.12 -1.79 12.23
N LYS A 23 9.39 -1.85 13.53
CA LYS A 23 8.34 -1.81 14.54
C LYS A 23 7.58 -0.48 14.49
N LYS A 24 8.29 0.63 14.34
CA LYS A 24 7.65 1.93 14.22
C LYS A 24 6.77 2.00 12.98
N LEU A 25 7.27 1.52 11.87
CA LEU A 25 6.49 1.51 10.64
C LEU A 25 5.23 0.67 10.81
N ARG A 26 5.34 -0.51 11.37
CA ARG A 26 4.18 -1.35 11.59
C ARG A 26 3.14 -0.69 12.47
N THR A 27 3.58 -0.01 13.51
CA THR A 27 2.68 0.74 14.39
C THR A 27 1.95 1.82 13.59
N HIS A 28 2.67 2.55 12.75
CA HIS A 28 2.07 3.57 11.91
C HIS A 28 1.12 3.00 10.87
N LEU A 29 1.46 1.84 10.31
CA LEU A 29 0.57 1.17 9.35
C LEU A 29 -0.79 0.88 9.97
N TRP A 30 -0.80 0.31 11.18
CA TRP A 30 -2.05 -0.04 11.83
C TRP A 30 -2.80 1.18 12.35
N ALA A 31 -2.09 2.22 12.77
CA ALA A 31 -2.72 3.49 13.13
C ALA A 31 -3.36 4.13 11.90
N TRP A 32 -2.67 4.07 10.75
CA TRP A 32 -3.21 4.55 9.48
C TRP A 32 -4.49 3.80 9.12
N PHE A 33 -4.47 2.48 9.27
CA PHE A 33 -5.65 1.65 8.98
C PHE A 33 -6.81 2.00 9.92
N ARG A 34 -6.54 2.05 11.22
CA ARG A 34 -7.61 2.34 12.19
C ARG A 34 -8.26 3.69 11.95
N ALA A 35 -7.47 4.67 11.55
CA ALA A 35 -8.01 6.00 11.28
C ALA A 35 -8.97 6.00 10.09
N ARG A 36 -8.87 5.04 9.20
CA ARG A 36 -9.68 4.98 7.98
C ARG A 36 -10.77 3.92 8.02
N ALA A 37 -10.57 2.86 8.77
CA ALA A 37 -11.51 1.75 8.83
C ALA A 37 -12.89 2.14 9.35
N GLY A 38 -12.96 3.23 10.14
CA GLY A 38 -14.23 3.70 10.67
C GLY A 38 -14.98 4.67 9.76
N ARG A 39 -14.48 4.94 8.57
CA ARG A 39 -15.15 5.88 7.67
C ARG A 39 -16.47 5.31 7.20
N THR A 40 -17.48 6.18 7.15
CA THR A 40 -18.83 5.77 6.75
C THR A 40 -18.96 5.57 5.25
N ASP A 41 -18.00 6.07 4.47
CA ASP A 41 -18.05 6.00 3.02
C ASP A 41 -17.36 4.77 2.45
N ILE A 42 -16.87 3.86 3.28
CA ILE A 42 -16.29 2.60 2.80
C ILE A 42 -17.14 1.43 3.26
N SER A 43 -17.26 0.42 2.40
CA SER A 43 -18.06 -0.76 2.68
C SER A 43 -17.29 -1.75 3.56
N PRO A 44 -17.98 -2.73 4.16
CA PRO A 44 -17.29 -3.81 4.87
C PRO A 44 -16.28 -4.56 4.01
N VAL A 45 -16.59 -4.81 2.74
CA VAL A 45 -15.66 -5.49 1.83
C VAL A 45 -14.44 -4.62 1.60
N GLU A 46 -14.64 -3.33 1.39
CA GLU A 46 -13.52 -2.40 1.22
C GLU A 46 -12.64 -2.35 2.46
N THR A 47 -13.24 -2.39 3.64
CA THR A 47 -12.49 -2.42 4.87
C THR A 47 -11.64 -3.69 4.98
N LEU A 48 -12.22 -4.83 4.63
CA LEU A 48 -11.49 -6.10 4.66
C LEU A 48 -10.33 -6.10 3.67
N VAL A 49 -10.56 -5.57 2.48
CA VAL A 49 -9.49 -5.47 1.47
C VAL A 49 -8.40 -4.53 1.96
N LEU A 50 -8.79 -3.40 2.55
CA LEU A 50 -7.80 -2.47 3.11
C LEU A 50 -6.97 -3.15 4.19
N TRP A 51 -7.61 -3.94 5.05
CA TRP A 51 -6.91 -4.72 6.07
C TRP A 51 -5.89 -5.66 5.44
N ALA A 52 -6.28 -6.40 4.41
CA ALA A 52 -5.39 -7.33 3.75
C ALA A 52 -4.19 -6.62 3.12
N VAL A 53 -4.44 -5.47 2.50
CA VAL A 53 -3.40 -4.66 1.89
C VAL A 53 -2.39 -4.21 2.94
N VAL A 54 -2.86 -3.74 4.09
CA VAL A 54 -1.99 -3.30 5.18
C VAL A 54 -1.22 -4.48 5.77
N GLU A 55 -1.89 -5.62 5.94
CA GLU A 55 -1.26 -6.82 6.47
C GLU A 55 -0.10 -7.28 5.59
N ARG A 56 -0.23 -7.12 4.28
CA ARG A 56 0.77 -7.55 3.32
C ARG A 56 1.69 -6.44 2.83
N PHE A 57 1.65 -5.30 3.51
CA PHE A 57 2.55 -4.19 3.18
C PHE A 57 3.99 -4.57 3.48
N ARG A 58 4.89 -4.29 2.53
CA ARG A 58 6.29 -4.64 2.65
C ARG A 58 7.13 -3.38 2.69
N TYR A 59 8.04 -3.33 3.66
CA TYR A 59 8.89 -2.16 3.82
C TYR A 59 9.92 -2.02 2.70
N GLU A 60 10.32 -3.13 2.10
CA GLU A 60 11.31 -3.11 1.01
C GLU A 60 10.83 -2.29 -0.18
N THR A 61 9.54 -2.32 -0.44
CA THR A 61 8.95 -1.61 -1.57
C THR A 61 8.02 -0.50 -1.13
N PHE A 62 7.74 -0.37 0.16
CA PHE A 62 6.74 0.54 0.72
C PHE A 62 5.40 0.38 0.01
N SER A 63 5.03 -0.86 -0.26
CA SER A 63 3.79 -1.15 -0.95
C SER A 63 3.30 -2.54 -0.60
N SER A 64 2.04 -2.79 -0.91
CA SER A 64 1.46 -4.11 -0.88
C SER A 64 1.31 -4.56 -2.33
N HIS A 65 1.87 -5.71 -2.69
CA HIS A 65 1.95 -6.11 -4.10
C HIS A 65 1.63 -7.57 -4.35
N ASP A 66 0.91 -8.21 -3.45
CA ASP A 66 0.49 -9.57 -3.68
C ASP A 66 -0.60 -9.63 -4.75
N ALA A 67 -0.77 -10.79 -5.35
CA ALA A 67 -1.83 -10.99 -6.32
C ALA A 67 -3.19 -10.81 -5.65
N TYR A 68 -4.16 -10.28 -6.38
CA TYR A 68 -5.50 -10.07 -5.84
C TYR A 68 -6.14 -11.38 -5.38
N SER A 69 -5.80 -12.49 -6.02
CA SER A 69 -6.28 -13.81 -5.58
C SER A 69 -5.78 -14.16 -4.18
N TYR A 70 -4.60 -13.69 -3.82
CA TYR A 70 -4.06 -13.92 -2.49
C TYR A 70 -4.83 -13.13 -1.44
N TYR A 71 -5.09 -11.84 -1.71
CA TYR A 71 -5.91 -11.04 -0.80
C TYR A 71 -7.31 -11.64 -0.67
N ALA A 72 -7.87 -12.09 -1.79
CA ALA A 72 -9.19 -12.72 -1.78
C ALA A 72 -9.23 -13.92 -0.86
N LYS A 73 -8.19 -14.73 -0.92
CA LYS A 73 -8.09 -15.91 -0.06
C LYS A 73 -8.01 -15.54 1.42
N MET A 74 -7.28 -14.46 1.72
CA MET A 74 -7.12 -13.98 3.10
C MET A 74 -8.46 -13.59 3.72
N ILE A 75 -9.35 -13.00 2.95
CA ILE A 75 -10.60 -12.43 3.47
C ILE A 75 -11.84 -13.21 3.06
N GLY A 76 -11.67 -14.37 2.42
CA GLY A 76 -12.80 -15.21 2.06
C GLY A 76 -13.67 -14.65 0.94
N MET A 77 -13.07 -13.93 0.01
CA MET A 77 -13.76 -13.33 -1.12
C MET A 77 -13.19 -13.85 -2.42
N ASN A 78 -13.76 -13.42 -3.55
CA ASN A 78 -13.20 -13.76 -4.85
C ASN A 78 -12.34 -12.61 -5.37
N ARG A 79 -11.52 -12.90 -6.37
CA ARG A 79 -10.58 -11.92 -6.91
C ARG A 79 -11.29 -10.71 -7.49
N ARG A 80 -12.46 -10.89 -8.10
CA ARG A 80 -13.22 -9.78 -8.68
C ARG A 80 -13.65 -8.78 -7.61
N SER A 81 -14.10 -9.28 -6.47
CA SER A 81 -14.50 -8.42 -5.35
C SER A 81 -13.32 -7.61 -4.85
N VAL A 82 -12.13 -8.23 -4.77
CA VAL A 82 -10.92 -7.51 -4.36
C VAL A 82 -10.61 -6.40 -5.37
N GLY A 83 -10.66 -6.72 -6.67
CA GLY A 83 -10.38 -5.71 -7.69
C GLY A 83 -11.32 -4.52 -7.62
N ARG A 84 -12.61 -4.78 -7.42
CA ARG A 84 -13.60 -3.71 -7.28
C ARG A 84 -13.32 -2.86 -6.04
N ALA A 85 -12.98 -3.50 -4.94
CA ALA A 85 -12.69 -2.78 -3.70
C ALA A 85 -11.43 -1.93 -3.82
N VAL A 86 -10.38 -2.46 -4.46
CA VAL A 86 -9.17 -1.69 -4.70
C VAL A 86 -9.48 -0.45 -5.52
N SER A 87 -10.26 -0.60 -6.59
CA SER A 87 -10.66 0.53 -7.42
C SER A 87 -11.45 1.57 -6.63
N ALA A 88 -12.40 1.11 -5.81
CA ALA A 88 -13.21 2.02 -5.00
C ALA A 88 -12.36 2.75 -3.97
N LEU A 89 -11.45 2.04 -3.30
CA LEU A 89 -10.56 2.67 -2.33
C LEU A 89 -9.64 3.69 -2.98
N ALA A 90 -9.19 3.41 -4.20
CA ALA A 90 -8.35 4.35 -4.93
C ALA A 90 -9.14 5.60 -5.32
N GLU A 91 -10.39 5.43 -5.76
CA GLU A 91 -11.24 6.58 -6.08
C GLU A 91 -11.50 7.46 -4.87
N LYS A 92 -11.58 6.86 -3.70
CA LYS A 92 -11.79 7.59 -2.45
C LYS A 92 -10.51 8.21 -1.91
N GLY A 93 -9.40 8.01 -2.59
CA GLY A 93 -8.12 8.60 -2.21
C GLY A 93 -7.42 7.96 -1.03
N LEU A 94 -7.83 6.76 -0.64
CA LEU A 94 -7.21 6.08 0.48
C LEU A 94 -5.95 5.33 0.09
N ILE A 95 -5.95 4.78 -1.12
CA ILE A 95 -4.81 4.06 -1.66
C ILE A 95 -4.55 4.56 -3.07
N ARG A 96 -3.40 4.19 -3.59
CA ARG A 96 -3.02 4.52 -4.96
C ARG A 96 -2.26 3.34 -5.55
N VAL A 97 -2.58 2.99 -6.77
CA VAL A 97 -1.80 1.97 -7.48
C VAL A 97 -0.62 2.68 -8.14
N ALA A 98 0.57 2.14 -7.93
CA ALA A 98 1.80 2.74 -8.42
C ALA A 98 1.83 2.79 -9.94
N LEU A 99 2.37 3.87 -10.46
CA LEU A 99 2.59 4.03 -11.89
C LEU A 99 3.74 3.13 -12.34
N GLU A 100 3.80 2.90 -13.65
CA GLU A 100 4.82 2.02 -14.20
C GLU A 100 6.23 2.50 -13.90
N GLU A 101 6.46 3.81 -13.99
CA GLU A 101 7.77 4.36 -13.69
C GLU A 101 8.16 4.12 -12.23
N GLU A 102 7.19 4.21 -11.34
CA GLU A 102 7.43 3.95 -9.93
C GLU A 102 7.82 2.50 -9.68
N ARG A 103 7.14 1.58 -10.37
CA ARG A 103 7.43 0.15 -10.22
C ARG A 103 8.84 -0.19 -10.67
N LYS A 104 9.31 0.45 -11.72
CA LYS A 104 10.64 0.19 -12.25
C LYS A 104 11.75 0.47 -11.23
N LEU A 105 11.50 1.35 -10.29
CA LEU A 105 12.50 1.68 -9.27
C LEU A 105 12.72 0.53 -8.29
N VAL A 106 11.75 -0.36 -8.15
CA VAL A 106 11.81 -1.46 -7.17
C VAL A 106 11.81 -2.84 -7.83
N GLU A 107 11.63 -2.91 -9.14
CA GLU A 107 11.50 -4.19 -9.83
C GLU A 107 12.74 -5.07 -9.76
N LYS A 108 13.89 -4.51 -9.46
CA LYS A 108 15.09 -5.32 -9.29
C LYS A 108 14.94 -6.31 -8.14
N ALA A 109 14.12 -5.97 -7.17
CA ALA A 109 13.93 -6.80 -6.00
C ALA A 109 12.74 -7.74 -6.13
N ILE A 110 11.88 -7.52 -7.13
CA ILE A 110 10.63 -8.26 -7.25
C ILE A 110 10.46 -8.76 -8.66
N ALA A 111 10.37 -10.06 -8.82
CA ALA A 111 10.09 -10.66 -10.11
C ALA A 111 8.62 -10.44 -10.48
N GLY A 112 8.39 -10.07 -11.74
CA GLY A 112 7.04 -10.00 -12.26
C GLY A 112 6.44 -8.61 -12.29
N LYS A 113 5.31 -8.51 -12.99
CA LYS A 113 4.61 -7.24 -13.19
C LYS A 113 3.40 -7.15 -12.28
N ARG A 114 3.64 -7.06 -11.00
CA ARG A 114 2.55 -6.96 -10.03
C ARG A 114 2.19 -5.52 -9.78
N LYS A 115 0.93 -5.30 -9.44
CA LYS A 115 0.46 -3.98 -9.05
C LYS A 115 0.92 -3.69 -7.63
N HIS A 116 1.51 -2.53 -7.44
CA HIS A 116 1.93 -2.08 -6.13
C HIS A 116 0.91 -1.10 -5.58
N ILE A 117 0.35 -1.41 -4.43
CA ILE A 117 -0.64 -0.58 -3.78
C ILE A 117 0.05 0.25 -2.72
N LEU A 118 -0.10 1.56 -2.83
CA LEU A 118 0.49 2.53 -1.93
C LEU A 118 -0.59 3.08 -1.00
N LEU A 119 -0.19 3.41 0.21
CA LEU A 119 -1.11 3.97 1.20
C LEU A 119 -0.97 5.49 1.22
N VAL A 120 -2.05 6.19 0.90
CA VAL A 120 -2.03 7.64 0.82
C VAL A 120 -2.04 8.23 2.22
N GLY A 121 -1.14 9.16 2.48
CA GLY A 121 -1.09 9.84 3.77
C GLY A 121 -0.47 9.04 4.89
N LEU A 122 0.34 8.04 4.56
CA LEU A 122 0.99 7.21 5.59
C LEU A 122 2.04 7.99 6.38
N GLY A 123 2.60 9.05 5.81
CA GLY A 123 3.67 9.81 6.45
C GLY A 123 5.05 9.25 6.19
N TYR A 124 5.14 8.14 5.50
CA TYR A 124 6.40 7.56 5.03
C TYR A 124 6.37 7.52 3.52
N SER A 125 7.51 7.66 2.93
CA SER A 125 7.63 7.52 1.48
C SER A 125 8.99 6.93 1.16
N LEU A 126 9.10 6.34 0.00
CA LEU A 126 10.38 5.85 -0.48
C LEU A 126 11.22 7.04 -0.89
N ARG A 127 12.44 7.10 -0.39
CA ARG A 127 13.37 8.14 -0.77
C ARG A 127 14.18 7.66 -1.96
N LYS A 128 14.45 8.60 -2.86
CA LYS A 128 15.31 8.29 -3.97
C LYS A 128 16.68 7.90 -3.46
N VAL A 129 17.17 6.76 -3.91
CA VAL A 129 18.51 6.29 -3.60
C VAL A 129 19.45 6.87 -4.65
N VAL A 130 20.44 7.57 -4.19
CA VAL A 130 21.42 8.17 -5.07
C VAL A 130 22.68 7.32 -5.09
#